data_f60e98960b307739374f04e89967eab4
#
_entry.id   f60e98960b307739374f04e89967eab4
#
_cell.length_a   1.000
_cell.length_b   1.000
_cell.length_c   1.000
_cell.angle_alpha   90.00
_cell.angle_beta   90.00
_cell.angle_gamma   90.00
#
_symmetry.space_group_name_H-M   'P 1'
#
loop_
_entity.id
_entity.type
_entity.pdbx_description
1 polymer ?
#
loop_
_entity_poly.entity_id
_entity_poly.type
_entity_poly.pdbx_seq_one_letter_code
_entity_poly.pdbx_strand_id
1 'polypeptide(L)'
;MSYTLLATIFNNDLTMVGTYPALNYNLMFDAIANETSTIIIKDTKGVSEGGYIAMREHNSSKILYYGQIITVDTDTQSKLMTLSTNYIWNVLNGDILVTNRTGESYEQHIKVLIQKYSTALGNVFQDLSIGSFVVPYEVTSSEGAQVKNFIDYLIRGFKLHNVVLSVDGISQGTLPNGKPYFYPKIVIKQINKTVSFNDQNWALRNFKVTDSRNLRGYANELWIVDKATADMENPTIMGKYWLQADGLVVNRINDLVNQPTQVSLFLYDKTATDNPDNDSIGRANLGGNSYSHSIQFSVDIKNEFLGIDNIMLGLQANIFYQGKTYKSILTGYELSSDNNEIHFTFGNLRFGKKDLVSNDI
;
A
#
# COMPACT_ATOMS: atom_id res chain seq x y z
N MET A 1 -9.69 14.95 -26.41
CA MET A 1 -8.20 14.86 -26.50
C MET A 1 -7.78 13.82 -25.48
N SER A 2 -7.06 12.79 -25.91
CA SER A 2 -6.52 11.80 -24.97
C SER A 2 -5.46 12.46 -24.08
N TYR A 3 -5.46 12.08 -22.81
CA TYR A 3 -4.46 12.53 -21.85
C TYR A 3 -3.13 11.86 -22.17
N THR A 4 -2.14 12.66 -22.57
CA THR A 4 -0.86 12.12 -23.05
C THR A 4 0.18 12.11 -21.94
N LEU A 5 0.68 10.93 -21.61
CA LEU A 5 1.79 10.73 -20.69
C LEU A 5 3.11 10.55 -21.45
N LEU A 6 4.20 10.93 -20.82
CA LEU A 6 5.56 10.64 -21.23
C LEU A 6 6.13 9.51 -20.39
N ALA A 7 6.70 8.52 -21.05
CA ALA A 7 7.45 7.41 -20.48
C ALA A 7 8.95 7.72 -20.57
N THR A 8 9.61 7.95 -19.46
CA THR A 8 11.08 8.02 -19.38
C THR A 8 11.60 6.66 -18.97
N ILE A 9 12.45 6.06 -19.80
CA ILE A 9 12.94 4.70 -19.64
C ILE A 9 14.40 4.73 -19.21
N PHE A 10 14.73 3.86 -18.27
CA PHE A 10 16.07 3.69 -17.72
C PHE A 10 16.50 2.21 -17.83
N ASN A 11 17.78 1.98 -18.07
CA ASN A 11 18.38 0.66 -17.96
C ASN A 11 18.37 0.15 -16.49
N ASN A 12 18.77 -1.09 -16.29
CA ASN A 12 18.96 -1.68 -14.96
C ASN A 12 20.05 -0.97 -14.12
N ASP A 13 21.00 -0.29 -14.76
CA ASP A 13 22.01 0.58 -14.10
C ASP A 13 21.51 2.02 -13.90
N LEU A 14 20.22 2.28 -14.16
CA LEU A 14 19.54 3.57 -14.05
C LEU A 14 20.05 4.65 -15.03
N THR A 15 20.86 4.29 -16.02
CA THR A 15 21.18 5.22 -17.12
C THR A 15 19.95 5.41 -18.01
N MET A 16 19.71 6.64 -18.46
CA MET A 16 18.53 6.96 -19.27
C MET A 16 18.66 6.43 -20.70
N VAL A 17 17.67 5.65 -21.16
CA VAL A 17 17.50 5.24 -22.54
C VAL A 17 16.87 6.37 -23.35
N GLY A 18 15.81 6.97 -22.84
CA GLY A 18 15.12 8.07 -23.50
C GLY A 18 13.77 8.39 -22.88
N THR A 19 13.09 9.40 -23.45
CA THR A 19 11.73 9.79 -23.08
C THR A 19 10.84 9.73 -24.31
N TYR A 20 9.73 9.00 -24.21
CA TYR A 20 8.83 8.68 -25.33
C TYR A 20 7.38 8.98 -24.95
N PRO A 21 6.54 9.43 -25.90
CA PRO A 21 5.10 9.48 -25.67
C PRO A 21 4.55 8.07 -25.44
N ALA A 22 3.74 7.88 -24.39
CA ALA A 22 2.94 6.69 -24.23
C ALA A 22 1.75 6.74 -25.18
N LEU A 23 1.69 5.80 -26.12
CA LEU A 23 0.63 5.71 -27.14
C LEU A 23 -0.64 5.11 -26.53
N ASN A 24 -0.45 4.13 -25.66
CA ASN A 24 -1.50 3.55 -24.83
C ASN A 24 -0.90 3.16 -23.48
N TYR A 25 -1.70 3.19 -22.42
CA TYR A 25 -1.28 2.76 -21.10
C TYR A 25 -2.47 2.33 -20.24
N ASN A 26 -2.19 1.37 -19.38
CA ASN A 26 -3.02 1.01 -18.24
C ASN A 26 -2.11 0.91 -17.00
N LEU A 27 -2.16 1.92 -16.14
CA LEU A 27 -1.33 2.03 -14.95
C LEU A 27 -2.14 1.60 -13.73
N MET A 28 -1.68 0.53 -13.07
CA MET A 28 -2.28 -0.03 -11.88
C MET A 28 -1.51 0.43 -10.64
N PHE A 29 -2.23 1.02 -9.70
CA PHE A 29 -1.72 1.43 -8.41
C PHE A 29 -2.51 0.69 -7.34
N ASP A 30 -1.91 -0.32 -6.75
CA ASP A 30 -2.55 -1.09 -5.71
C ASP A 30 -1.61 -1.27 -4.53
N ALA A 31 -2.08 -0.94 -3.33
CA ALA A 31 -1.31 -1.07 -2.10
C ALA A 31 -1.35 -2.49 -1.53
N ILE A 32 -2.20 -3.37 -2.08
CA ILE A 32 -2.50 -4.69 -1.52
C ILE A 32 -2.19 -5.80 -2.51
N ALA A 33 -2.45 -5.57 -3.80
CA ALA A 33 -2.24 -6.54 -4.85
C ALA A 33 -1.04 -6.17 -5.72
N ASN A 34 -0.43 -7.21 -6.28
CA ASN A 34 0.72 -7.08 -7.17
C ASN A 34 0.23 -6.99 -8.62
N GLU A 35 -0.47 -5.91 -8.93
CA GLU A 35 -1.05 -5.70 -10.25
C GLU A 35 0.01 -5.23 -11.26
N THR A 36 -0.07 -5.74 -12.47
CA THR A 36 0.85 -5.40 -13.57
C THR A 36 0.28 -4.26 -14.41
N SER A 37 1.08 -3.22 -14.63
CA SER A 37 0.76 -2.12 -15.55
C SER A 37 1.25 -2.41 -16.94
N THR A 38 0.54 -1.92 -17.96
CA THR A 38 0.91 -2.06 -19.36
C THR A 38 1.10 -0.69 -20.01
N ILE A 39 2.18 -0.51 -20.76
CA ILE A 39 2.51 0.74 -21.41
C ILE A 39 2.95 0.42 -22.84
N ILE A 40 2.35 1.09 -23.83
CA ILE A 40 2.69 0.94 -25.25
C ILE A 40 3.39 2.20 -25.73
N ILE A 41 4.58 2.01 -26.27
CA ILE A 41 5.38 3.07 -26.90
C ILE A 41 5.73 2.68 -28.34
N LYS A 42 6.28 3.61 -29.09
CA LYS A 42 6.89 3.28 -30.36
C LYS A 42 8.13 2.42 -30.13
N ASP A 43 8.33 1.41 -30.99
CA ASP A 43 9.52 0.55 -30.93
C ASP A 43 10.81 1.37 -30.91
N THR A 44 11.66 1.06 -29.93
CA THR A 44 12.90 1.78 -29.68
C THR A 44 13.99 0.84 -29.18
N LYS A 45 15.25 1.17 -29.54
CA LYS A 45 16.41 0.36 -29.12
C LYS A 45 16.81 0.66 -27.68
N GLY A 46 17.35 -0.34 -27.02
CA GLY A 46 17.97 -0.21 -25.70
C GLY A 46 17.00 -0.37 -24.52
N VAL A 47 15.73 -0.66 -24.78
CA VAL A 47 14.79 -1.06 -23.71
C VAL A 47 14.97 -2.53 -23.42
N SER A 48 15.05 -2.89 -22.15
CA SER A 48 15.23 -4.28 -21.72
C SER A 48 14.47 -4.57 -20.43
N GLU A 49 14.18 -5.84 -20.23
CA GLU A 49 13.68 -6.36 -18.95
C GLU A 49 14.66 -6.04 -17.81
N GLY A 50 14.14 -5.82 -16.61
CA GLY A 50 14.90 -5.38 -15.43
C GLY A 50 15.21 -3.89 -15.41
N GLY A 51 14.96 -3.15 -16.50
CA GLY A 51 15.02 -1.69 -16.53
C GLY A 51 13.89 -1.05 -15.77
N TYR A 52 13.85 0.28 -15.75
CA TYR A 52 12.85 1.05 -15.01
C TYR A 52 12.14 2.04 -15.93
N ILE A 53 10.94 2.44 -15.52
CA ILE A 53 10.11 3.40 -16.24
C ILE A 53 9.50 4.42 -15.27
N ALA A 54 9.56 5.69 -15.66
CA ALA A 54 8.87 6.77 -14.97
C ALA A 54 7.83 7.39 -15.89
N MET A 55 6.57 7.47 -15.44
CA MET A 55 5.50 8.11 -16.19
C MET A 55 5.19 9.48 -15.60
N ARG A 56 5.03 10.48 -16.46
CA ARG A 56 4.66 11.85 -16.07
C ARG A 56 3.81 12.52 -17.13
N GLU A 57 3.09 13.55 -16.77
CA GLU A 57 2.43 14.43 -17.74
C GLU A 57 3.45 15.24 -18.54
N HIS A 58 3.12 15.57 -19.79
CA HIS A 58 4.06 16.22 -20.72
C HIS A 58 4.71 17.50 -20.15
N ASN A 59 3.93 18.33 -19.45
CA ASN A 59 4.41 19.61 -18.92
C ASN A 59 4.61 19.61 -17.40
N SER A 60 4.70 18.42 -16.78
CA SER A 60 4.85 18.26 -15.33
C SER A 60 6.15 17.55 -14.98
N SER A 61 6.78 17.97 -13.90
CA SER A 61 7.89 17.23 -13.28
C SER A 61 7.42 16.17 -12.29
N LYS A 62 6.11 16.16 -11.95
CA LYS A 62 5.50 15.19 -11.03
C LYS A 62 5.55 13.80 -11.66
N ILE A 63 6.14 12.87 -10.94
CA ILE A 63 6.12 11.45 -11.30
C ILE A 63 4.78 10.86 -10.88
N LEU A 64 4.02 10.36 -11.85
CA LEU A 64 2.74 9.72 -11.60
C LEU A 64 2.90 8.23 -11.30
N TYR A 65 3.82 7.57 -12.00
CA TYR A 65 4.13 6.16 -11.86
C TYR A 65 5.63 5.94 -11.98
N TYR A 66 6.17 5.05 -11.16
CA TYR A 66 7.52 4.54 -11.28
C TYR A 66 7.50 3.03 -11.07
N GLY A 67 8.03 2.28 -12.03
CA GLY A 67 7.98 0.82 -12.00
C GLY A 67 9.19 0.16 -12.64
N GLN A 68 9.31 -1.15 -12.41
CA GLN A 68 10.31 -2.00 -13.05
C GLN A 68 9.68 -2.70 -14.26
N ILE A 69 10.40 -2.73 -15.38
CA ILE A 69 10.01 -3.43 -16.61
C ILE A 69 10.22 -4.92 -16.40
N ILE A 70 9.14 -5.70 -16.54
CA ILE A 70 9.12 -7.15 -16.36
C ILE A 70 9.25 -7.86 -17.72
N THR A 71 8.46 -7.41 -18.71
CA THR A 71 8.52 -7.95 -20.06
C THR A 71 8.56 -6.84 -21.10
N VAL A 72 9.20 -7.14 -22.24
CA VAL A 72 9.29 -6.27 -23.40
C VAL A 72 8.86 -7.06 -24.61
N ASP A 73 7.67 -6.77 -25.14
CA ASP A 73 7.12 -7.39 -26.33
C ASP A 73 7.13 -6.40 -27.51
N THR A 74 7.77 -6.76 -28.60
CA THR A 74 7.88 -5.90 -29.80
C THR A 74 7.10 -6.50 -30.94
N ASP A 75 6.11 -5.74 -31.45
CA ASP A 75 5.43 -6.05 -32.70
C ASP A 75 6.17 -5.40 -33.86
N THR A 76 6.83 -6.23 -34.65
CA THR A 76 7.63 -5.78 -35.83
C THR A 76 6.78 -5.22 -36.97
N GLN A 77 5.48 -5.57 -37.03
CA GLN A 77 4.59 -5.07 -38.09
C GLN A 77 4.07 -3.68 -37.76
N SER A 78 3.56 -3.47 -36.57
CA SER A 78 3.06 -2.17 -36.11
C SER A 78 4.17 -1.22 -35.68
N LYS A 79 5.39 -1.73 -35.44
CA LYS A 79 6.50 -1.01 -34.81
C LYS A 79 6.15 -0.43 -33.46
N LEU A 80 5.41 -1.19 -32.68
CA LEU A 80 5.03 -0.87 -31.32
C LEU A 80 5.75 -1.80 -30.35
N MET A 81 6.01 -1.27 -29.17
CA MET A 81 6.60 -2.00 -28.06
C MET A 81 5.65 -1.94 -26.86
N THR A 82 5.29 -3.09 -26.37
CA THR A 82 4.46 -3.25 -25.15
C THR A 82 5.37 -3.59 -23.98
N LEU A 83 5.30 -2.77 -22.95
CA LEU A 83 6.04 -2.94 -21.71
C LEU A 83 5.08 -3.37 -20.61
N SER A 84 5.31 -4.54 -20.01
CA SER A 84 4.64 -4.90 -18.75
C SER A 84 5.54 -4.49 -17.59
N THR A 85 4.96 -3.83 -16.60
CA THR A 85 5.74 -3.24 -15.50
C THR A 85 5.05 -3.49 -14.16
N ASN A 86 5.84 -3.67 -13.11
CA ASN A 86 5.35 -3.69 -11.74
C ASN A 86 5.71 -2.38 -11.03
N TYR A 87 4.79 -1.89 -10.18
CA TYR A 87 5.04 -0.72 -9.37
C TYR A 87 6.26 -0.94 -8.46
N ILE A 88 7.00 0.14 -8.17
CA ILE A 88 8.30 0.09 -7.49
C ILE A 88 8.30 -0.68 -6.15
N TRP A 89 7.19 -0.77 -5.45
CA TRP A 89 7.10 -1.55 -4.20
C TRP A 89 7.42 -3.04 -4.42
N ASN A 90 7.05 -3.57 -5.60
CA ASN A 90 7.23 -4.98 -5.92
C ASN A 90 8.69 -5.39 -6.09
N VAL A 91 9.57 -4.42 -6.31
CA VAL A 91 11.04 -4.65 -6.34
C VAL A 91 11.55 -5.08 -4.96
N LEU A 92 10.81 -4.77 -3.88
CA LEU A 92 11.16 -5.15 -2.51
C LEU A 92 10.72 -6.57 -2.12
N ASN A 93 10.26 -7.38 -3.08
CA ASN A 93 9.80 -8.75 -2.80
C ASN A 93 10.98 -9.65 -2.40
N GLY A 94 11.11 -9.92 -1.12
CA GLY A 94 12.17 -10.76 -0.54
C GLY A 94 12.00 -10.91 0.96
N ASP A 95 12.75 -11.83 1.55
CA ASP A 95 12.71 -12.07 2.99
C ASP A 95 13.52 -11.04 3.76
N ILE A 96 12.94 -10.57 4.86
CA ILE A 96 13.56 -9.65 5.81
C ILE A 96 13.47 -10.19 7.22
N LEU A 97 14.42 -9.81 8.07
CA LEU A 97 14.35 -10.04 9.50
C LEU A 97 13.80 -8.79 10.19
N VAL A 98 12.56 -8.88 10.66
CA VAL A 98 11.91 -7.82 11.44
C VAL A 98 12.24 -8.03 12.91
N THR A 99 12.77 -7.00 13.57
CA THR A 99 13.06 -7.00 15.01
C THR A 99 12.28 -5.88 15.69
N ASN A 100 11.92 -6.08 16.95
CA ASN A 100 11.29 -5.02 17.73
C ASN A 100 12.23 -3.82 17.90
N ARG A 101 11.70 -2.61 17.68
CA ARG A 101 12.45 -1.35 17.79
C ARG A 101 11.62 -0.33 18.56
N THR A 102 11.70 -0.40 19.88
CA THR A 102 11.06 0.56 20.76
C THR A 102 11.66 1.96 20.59
N GLY A 103 10.81 2.99 20.56
CA GLY A 103 11.24 4.39 20.48
C GLY A 103 11.52 4.91 19.05
N GLU A 104 11.41 4.07 18.01
CA GLU A 104 11.50 4.50 16.62
C GLU A 104 10.12 4.71 16.00
N SER A 105 10.04 5.41 14.85
CA SER A 105 8.83 5.44 14.04
C SER A 105 8.78 4.23 13.11
N TYR A 106 7.56 3.88 12.68
CA TYR A 106 7.35 2.80 11.71
C TYR A 106 8.04 3.10 10.37
N GLU A 107 8.01 4.38 9.93
CA GLU A 107 8.69 4.86 8.73
C GLU A 107 10.21 4.72 8.83
N GLN A 108 10.78 5.05 10.00
CA GLN A 108 12.22 4.86 10.24
C GLN A 108 12.59 3.38 10.18
N HIS A 109 11.76 2.52 10.72
CA HIS A 109 11.98 1.08 10.66
C HIS A 109 11.96 0.57 9.20
N ILE A 110 10.97 0.97 8.40
CA ILE A 110 10.92 0.63 6.96
C ILE A 110 12.19 1.12 6.25
N LYS A 111 12.62 2.37 6.49
CA LYS A 111 13.84 2.94 5.89
C LYS A 111 15.07 2.07 6.17
N VAL A 112 15.26 1.68 7.43
CA VAL A 112 16.39 0.84 7.84
C VAL A 112 16.32 -0.55 7.18
N LEU A 113 15.12 -1.15 7.08
CA LEU A 113 14.92 -2.43 6.42
C LEU A 113 15.24 -2.34 4.92
N ILE A 114 14.78 -1.30 4.21
CA ILE A 114 15.12 -1.08 2.80
C ILE A 114 16.65 -0.96 2.66
N GLN A 115 17.29 -0.12 3.45
CA GLN A 115 18.75 0.07 3.40
C GLN A 115 19.53 -1.23 3.68
N LYS A 116 19.02 -2.09 4.55
CA LYS A 116 19.67 -3.34 4.92
C LYS A 116 19.49 -4.45 3.88
N TYR A 117 18.28 -4.61 3.34
CA TYR A 117 17.92 -5.77 2.52
C TYR A 117 17.83 -5.49 1.02
N SER A 118 17.85 -4.20 0.61
CA SER A 118 17.75 -3.82 -0.80
C SER A 118 19.09 -3.42 -1.42
N THR A 119 20.20 -3.71 -0.78
CA THR A 119 21.55 -3.41 -1.30
C THR A 119 21.84 -4.12 -2.63
N ALA A 120 21.27 -5.32 -2.82
CA ALA A 120 21.38 -6.08 -4.06
C ALA A 120 20.59 -5.45 -5.24
N LEU A 121 19.66 -4.54 -4.98
CA LEU A 121 18.85 -3.85 -5.98
C LEU A 121 19.55 -2.60 -6.56
N GLY A 122 20.85 -2.46 -6.29
CA GLY A 122 21.65 -1.36 -6.80
C GLY A 122 21.20 0.00 -6.24
N ASN A 123 21.26 1.03 -7.07
CA ASN A 123 21.08 2.42 -6.64
C ASN A 123 19.61 2.90 -6.58
N VAL A 124 18.62 2.03 -6.83
CA VAL A 124 17.20 2.44 -6.91
C VAL A 124 16.69 3.04 -5.60
N PHE A 125 17.09 2.49 -4.45
CA PHE A 125 16.63 2.91 -3.12
C PHE A 125 17.66 3.79 -2.38
N GLN A 126 18.54 4.50 -3.07
CA GLN A 126 19.56 5.33 -2.40
C GLN A 126 19.03 6.66 -1.83
N ASP A 127 17.99 7.24 -2.43
CA ASP A 127 17.38 8.50 -1.97
C ASP A 127 16.08 8.18 -1.21
N LEU A 128 16.23 7.88 0.09
CA LEU A 128 15.13 7.54 1.00
C LEU A 128 15.00 8.63 2.06
N SER A 129 13.82 9.23 2.13
CA SER A 129 13.46 10.19 3.16
C SER A 129 12.19 9.76 3.91
N ILE A 130 11.95 10.39 5.05
CA ILE A 130 10.76 10.18 5.89
C ILE A 130 9.91 11.44 5.82
N GLY A 131 8.60 11.27 5.74
CA GLY A 131 7.64 12.38 5.75
C GLY A 131 7.62 13.14 7.08
N SER A 132 6.93 14.27 7.09
CA SER A 132 6.85 15.15 8.27
C SER A 132 6.04 14.57 9.43
N PHE A 133 5.09 13.69 9.13
CA PHE A 133 4.29 12.97 10.12
C PHE A 133 4.77 11.53 10.20
N VAL A 134 4.98 11.04 11.40
CA VAL A 134 5.49 9.70 11.66
C VAL A 134 4.61 8.97 12.66
N VAL A 135 4.49 7.66 12.46
CA VAL A 135 3.72 6.77 13.33
C VAL A 135 4.69 6.10 14.31
N PRO A 136 4.44 6.15 15.62
CA PRO A 136 5.23 5.38 16.58
C PRO A 136 5.21 3.90 16.21
N TYR A 137 6.37 3.25 16.28
CA TYR A 137 6.45 1.81 16.08
C TYR A 137 5.79 1.11 17.27
N GLU A 138 4.75 0.33 16.99
CA GLU A 138 4.08 -0.50 17.98
C GLU A 138 4.66 -1.93 17.93
N VAL A 139 5.11 -2.43 19.07
CA VAL A 139 5.50 -3.83 19.22
C VAL A 139 4.24 -4.69 19.17
N THR A 140 4.13 -5.53 18.15
CA THR A 140 2.94 -6.37 17.92
C THR A 140 3.18 -7.85 18.19
N SER A 141 4.40 -8.23 18.58
CA SER A 141 4.80 -9.60 18.86
C SER A 141 5.76 -9.64 20.04
N SER A 142 5.62 -10.66 20.89
CA SER A 142 6.57 -10.97 21.96
C SER A 142 7.84 -11.63 21.48
N GLU A 143 7.92 -12.01 20.19
CA GLU A 143 9.13 -12.60 19.60
C GLU A 143 10.14 -11.51 19.25
N GLY A 144 11.41 -11.73 19.66
CA GLY A 144 12.48 -10.75 19.46
C GLY A 144 12.85 -10.51 17.98
N ALA A 145 12.64 -11.51 17.11
CA ALA A 145 12.91 -11.41 15.68
C ALA A 145 12.02 -12.36 14.88
N GLN A 146 11.54 -11.90 13.72
CA GLN A 146 10.70 -12.69 12.81
C GLN A 146 11.15 -12.54 11.36
N VAL A 147 11.21 -13.66 10.62
CA VAL A 147 11.39 -13.62 9.16
C VAL A 147 10.04 -13.31 8.52
N LYS A 148 9.98 -12.29 7.68
CA LYS A 148 8.77 -11.88 6.95
C LYS A 148 9.09 -11.54 5.51
N ASN A 149 8.11 -11.72 4.61
CA ASN A 149 8.21 -11.11 3.29
C ASN A 149 8.09 -9.59 3.41
N PHE A 150 8.95 -8.84 2.71
CA PHE A 150 8.99 -7.38 2.83
C PHE A 150 7.72 -6.70 2.31
N ILE A 151 7.15 -7.21 1.21
CA ILE A 151 5.88 -6.65 0.68
C ILE A 151 4.76 -6.87 1.70
N ASP A 152 4.65 -8.05 2.30
CA ASP A 152 3.65 -8.31 3.33
C ASP A 152 3.82 -7.38 4.54
N TYR A 153 5.07 -7.09 4.91
CA TYR A 153 5.37 -6.13 5.97
C TYR A 153 4.91 -4.70 5.62
N LEU A 154 5.16 -4.25 4.38
CA LEU A 154 4.68 -2.95 3.89
C LEU A 154 3.15 -2.88 3.81
N ILE A 155 2.51 -3.92 3.28
CA ILE A 155 1.05 -4.03 3.22
C ILE A 155 0.44 -3.94 4.63
N ARG A 156 1.05 -4.62 5.60
CA ARG A 156 0.61 -4.54 7.00
C ARG A 156 0.73 -3.11 7.55
N GLY A 157 1.83 -2.44 7.29
CA GLY A 157 2.02 -1.04 7.71
C GLY A 157 1.04 -0.08 7.07
N PHE A 158 0.71 -0.30 5.80
CA PHE A 158 -0.36 0.41 5.13
C PHE A 158 -1.72 0.18 5.80
N LYS A 159 -2.08 -1.08 6.06
CA LYS A 159 -3.34 -1.46 6.70
C LYS A 159 -3.51 -0.86 8.10
N LEU A 160 -2.45 -0.85 8.91
CA LEU A 160 -2.50 -0.43 10.30
C LEU A 160 -2.31 1.09 10.49
N HIS A 161 -1.40 1.65 9.70
CA HIS A 161 -0.88 2.99 9.97
C HIS A 161 -1.04 3.94 8.77
N ASN A 162 -1.54 3.45 7.64
CA ASN A 162 -1.63 4.22 6.39
C ASN A 162 -0.29 4.77 5.93
N VAL A 163 0.78 4.00 6.11
CA VAL A 163 2.12 4.35 5.66
C VAL A 163 2.35 3.83 4.25
N VAL A 164 2.80 4.70 3.37
CA VAL A 164 3.06 4.41 1.95
C VAL A 164 4.49 4.81 1.57
N LEU A 165 4.99 4.19 0.49
CA LEU A 165 6.15 4.65 -0.24
C LEU A 165 5.68 5.49 -1.43
N SER A 166 6.07 6.75 -1.48
CA SER A 166 5.72 7.68 -2.56
C SER A 166 6.96 8.04 -3.35
N VAL A 167 6.85 8.10 -4.67
CA VAL A 167 7.92 8.63 -5.53
C VAL A 167 7.65 10.10 -5.78
N ASP A 168 8.39 10.97 -5.10
CA ASP A 168 8.17 12.42 -5.13
C ASP A 168 9.02 13.14 -6.22
N GLY A 169 9.83 12.38 -6.97
CA GLY A 169 10.64 12.92 -8.05
C GLY A 169 11.77 11.99 -8.47
N ILE A 170 12.70 12.51 -9.28
CA ILE A 170 13.89 11.79 -9.74
C ILE A 170 15.11 12.64 -9.41
N SER A 171 16.11 12.01 -8.81
CA SER A 171 17.45 12.54 -8.57
C SER A 171 18.43 12.07 -9.63
N GLN A 172 19.53 12.80 -9.79
CA GLN A 172 20.61 12.45 -10.70
C GLN A 172 21.91 12.24 -9.92
N GLY A 173 22.63 11.18 -10.27
CA GLY A 173 23.99 10.92 -9.82
C GLY A 173 24.94 10.75 -11.03
N THR A 174 26.21 10.44 -10.73
CA THR A 174 27.23 10.19 -11.75
C THR A 174 27.89 8.84 -11.47
N LEU A 175 27.89 7.96 -12.45
CA LEU A 175 28.60 6.68 -12.40
C LEU A 175 30.12 6.89 -12.43
N PRO A 176 30.93 5.90 -12.00
CA PRO A 176 32.39 5.99 -12.05
C PRO A 176 32.99 6.28 -13.44
N ASN A 177 32.28 5.93 -14.51
CA ASN A 177 32.63 6.21 -15.88
C ASN A 177 32.21 7.60 -16.38
N GLY A 178 31.69 8.47 -15.50
CA GLY A 178 31.23 9.83 -15.81
C GLY A 178 29.83 9.92 -16.42
N LYS A 179 29.12 8.81 -16.66
CA LYS A 179 27.75 8.84 -17.19
C LYS A 179 26.74 9.23 -16.11
N PRO A 180 25.72 10.05 -16.45
CA PRO A 180 24.64 10.34 -15.51
C PRO A 180 23.74 9.10 -15.36
N TYR A 181 23.27 8.87 -14.12
CA TYR A 181 22.20 7.93 -13.82
C TYR A 181 21.12 8.59 -12.99
N PHE A 182 19.90 8.02 -13.03
CA PHE A 182 18.71 8.67 -12.50
C PHE A 182 17.93 7.70 -11.59
N TYR A 183 17.65 8.10 -10.39
CA TYR A 183 17.00 7.26 -9.40
C TYR A 183 15.82 7.97 -8.73
N PRO A 184 14.79 7.23 -8.28
CA PRO A 184 13.61 7.83 -7.67
C PRO A 184 13.94 8.43 -6.29
N LYS A 185 13.35 9.58 -6.01
CA LYS A 185 13.24 10.12 -4.64
C LYS A 185 12.06 9.45 -3.96
N ILE A 186 12.33 8.58 -3.01
CA ILE A 186 11.29 7.82 -2.30
C ILE A 186 11.08 8.44 -0.93
N VAL A 187 9.83 8.77 -0.63
CA VAL A 187 9.41 9.26 0.68
C VAL A 187 8.52 8.21 1.35
N ILE A 188 8.91 7.78 2.52
CA ILE A 188 8.14 6.90 3.38
C ILE A 188 7.31 7.80 4.29
N LYS A 189 5.97 7.77 4.17
CA LYS A 189 5.12 8.72 4.86
C LYS A 189 3.75 8.17 5.20
N GLN A 190 3.19 8.62 6.31
CA GLN A 190 1.78 8.47 6.62
C GLN A 190 0.95 9.45 5.80
N ILE A 191 -0.18 9.01 5.27
CA ILE A 191 -1.13 9.86 4.56
C ILE A 191 -2.25 10.27 5.51
N ASN A 192 -2.34 11.57 5.79
CA ASN A 192 -3.32 12.16 6.71
C ASN A 192 -4.39 13.01 6.00
N LYS A 193 -4.34 13.09 4.65
CA LYS A 193 -5.32 13.84 3.88
C LYS A 193 -6.65 13.08 3.88
N THR A 194 -7.74 13.76 4.25
CA THR A 194 -9.10 13.21 4.24
C THR A 194 -10.00 14.03 3.31
N VAL A 195 -10.81 13.32 2.53
CA VAL A 195 -11.85 13.91 1.66
C VAL A 195 -13.22 13.40 2.08
N SER A 196 -14.29 14.14 1.73
CA SER A 196 -15.67 13.73 2.01
C SER A 196 -16.52 13.88 0.77
N PHE A 197 -17.29 12.85 0.43
CA PHE A 197 -18.20 12.86 -0.71
C PHE A 197 -19.34 11.85 -0.52
N ASN A 198 -20.33 11.92 -1.40
CA ASN A 198 -21.48 11.01 -1.40
C ASN A 198 -21.73 10.47 -2.82
N ASP A 199 -22.57 9.44 -2.90
CA ASP A 199 -22.97 8.76 -4.14
C ASP A 199 -23.80 9.65 -5.10
N GLN A 200 -24.35 10.76 -4.61
CA GLN A 200 -25.11 11.71 -5.42
C GLN A 200 -24.24 12.76 -6.11
N ASN A 201 -22.94 12.73 -5.90
CA ASN A 201 -22.01 13.58 -6.63
C ASN A 201 -21.99 13.18 -8.10
N TRP A 202 -22.51 14.03 -8.96
CA TRP A 202 -22.64 13.79 -10.41
C TRP A 202 -21.31 13.50 -11.12
N ALA A 203 -20.16 13.86 -10.52
CA ALA A 203 -18.84 13.56 -11.06
C ALA A 203 -18.42 12.11 -10.84
N LEU A 204 -19.09 11.36 -9.95
CA LEU A 204 -18.81 9.96 -9.66
C LEU A 204 -19.63 9.07 -10.58
N ARG A 205 -18.96 8.21 -11.36
CA ARG A 205 -19.57 7.27 -12.28
C ARG A 205 -19.39 5.84 -11.77
N ASN A 206 -20.34 4.97 -12.11
CA ASN A 206 -20.26 3.53 -11.77
C ASN A 206 -20.09 3.26 -10.27
N PHE A 207 -20.73 4.07 -9.43
CA PHE A 207 -20.60 3.97 -7.97
C PHE A 207 -21.16 2.67 -7.44
N LYS A 208 -20.30 1.87 -6.79
CA LYS A 208 -20.65 0.55 -6.26
C LYS A 208 -20.10 0.39 -4.84
N VAL A 209 -20.94 -0.07 -3.93
CA VAL A 209 -20.57 -0.39 -2.55
C VAL A 209 -20.81 -1.87 -2.28
N THR A 210 -19.81 -2.54 -1.75
CA THR A 210 -19.91 -3.90 -1.18
C THR A 210 -19.47 -3.83 0.27
N ASP A 211 -20.40 -4.06 1.20
CA ASP A 211 -20.11 -4.07 2.64
C ASP A 211 -20.05 -5.51 3.15
N SER A 212 -18.88 -5.94 3.56
CA SER A 212 -18.62 -7.31 4.04
C SER A 212 -18.20 -7.36 5.51
N ARG A 213 -18.37 -6.26 6.28
CA ARG A 213 -17.95 -6.18 7.68
C ARG A 213 -18.60 -7.23 8.59
N ASN A 214 -19.80 -7.68 8.24
CA ASN A 214 -20.56 -8.68 9.00
C ASN A 214 -20.53 -10.09 8.37
N LEU A 215 -19.71 -10.33 7.36
CA LEU A 215 -19.58 -11.65 6.76
C LEU A 215 -18.72 -12.56 7.65
N ARG A 216 -19.09 -13.84 7.71
CA ARG A 216 -18.28 -14.87 8.39
C ARG A 216 -16.90 -14.94 7.76
N GLY A 217 -15.88 -15.11 8.59
CA GLY A 217 -14.49 -15.23 8.16
C GLY A 217 -13.64 -13.98 8.46
N TYR A 218 -14.25 -12.92 9.01
CA TYR A 218 -13.53 -11.73 9.49
C TYR A 218 -13.67 -11.62 11.00
N ALA A 219 -12.53 -11.56 11.70
CA ALA A 219 -12.52 -11.36 13.13
C ALA A 219 -12.97 -9.93 13.46
N ASN A 220 -13.97 -9.79 14.29
CA ASN A 220 -14.42 -8.53 14.87
C ASN A 220 -14.42 -8.56 16.41
N GLU A 221 -13.94 -9.64 16.99
CA GLU A 221 -13.65 -9.82 18.39
C GLU A 221 -12.25 -10.43 18.55
N LEU A 222 -11.51 -9.99 19.55
CA LEU A 222 -10.18 -10.52 19.90
C LEU A 222 -10.16 -10.91 21.37
N TRP A 223 -9.62 -12.09 21.67
CA TRP A 223 -9.26 -12.48 23.02
C TRP A 223 -7.74 -12.57 23.14
N ILE A 224 -7.21 -11.88 24.12
CA ILE A 224 -5.80 -11.98 24.53
C ILE A 224 -5.71 -13.03 25.61
N VAL A 225 -5.03 -14.12 25.32
CA VAL A 225 -4.93 -15.31 26.18
C VAL A 225 -3.52 -15.40 26.74
N ASP A 226 -3.39 -15.69 28.04
CA ASP A 226 -2.11 -15.96 28.66
C ASP A 226 -1.49 -17.25 28.06
N LYS A 227 -0.35 -17.13 27.40
CA LYS A 227 0.35 -18.24 26.76
C LYS A 227 0.66 -19.37 27.72
N ALA A 228 0.96 -19.06 29.00
CA ALA A 228 1.27 -20.06 30.02
C ALA A 228 0.06 -20.94 30.41
N THR A 229 -1.16 -20.54 30.06
CA THR A 229 -2.38 -21.29 30.36
C THR A 229 -3.17 -21.68 29.11
N ALA A 230 -2.60 -21.49 27.93
CA ALA A 230 -3.31 -21.65 26.66
C ALA A 230 -3.75 -23.10 26.38
N ASP A 231 -3.06 -24.07 26.94
CA ASP A 231 -3.34 -25.52 26.85
C ASP A 231 -4.31 -26.03 27.92
N MET A 232 -4.76 -25.17 28.85
CA MET A 232 -5.73 -25.54 29.88
C MET A 232 -7.15 -25.53 29.33
N GLU A 233 -8.04 -26.32 29.92
CA GLU A 233 -9.47 -26.33 29.58
C GLU A 233 -10.13 -24.93 29.71
N ASN A 234 -9.66 -24.15 30.69
CA ASN A 234 -10.12 -22.77 30.94
C ASN A 234 -8.89 -21.82 30.95
N PRO A 235 -8.40 -21.38 29.79
CA PRO A 235 -7.25 -20.49 29.72
C PRO A 235 -7.55 -19.11 30.31
N THR A 236 -6.54 -18.47 30.87
CA THR A 236 -6.68 -17.13 31.44
C THR A 236 -6.79 -16.09 30.31
N ILE A 237 -7.91 -15.36 30.29
CA ILE A 237 -8.15 -14.27 29.36
C ILE A 237 -7.60 -12.97 29.97
N MET A 238 -6.61 -12.37 29.31
CA MET A 238 -5.94 -11.14 29.73
C MET A 238 -6.71 -9.88 29.30
N GLY A 239 -7.47 -9.98 28.21
CA GLY A 239 -8.29 -8.90 27.68
C GLY A 239 -9.19 -9.36 26.54
N LYS A 240 -10.25 -8.58 26.29
CA LYS A 240 -11.15 -8.76 25.14
C LYS A 240 -11.34 -7.44 24.46
N TYR A 241 -11.35 -7.48 23.13
CA TYR A 241 -11.52 -6.30 22.28
C TYR A 241 -12.57 -6.55 21.20
N TRP A 242 -13.26 -5.49 20.80
CA TRP A 242 -14.31 -5.53 19.79
C TRP A 242 -14.14 -4.42 18.78
N LEU A 243 -14.43 -4.72 17.53
CA LEU A 243 -14.48 -3.75 16.45
C LEU A 243 -15.88 -3.12 16.38
N GLN A 244 -15.95 -1.80 16.49
CA GLN A 244 -17.19 -1.03 16.35
C GLN A 244 -17.55 -0.80 14.87
N ALA A 245 -18.81 -0.44 14.63
CA ALA A 245 -19.31 -0.10 13.29
C ALA A 245 -18.61 1.13 12.68
N ASP A 246 -18.09 2.03 13.50
CA ASP A 246 -17.32 3.20 13.07
C ASP A 246 -15.82 2.93 12.86
N GLY A 247 -15.39 1.69 13.06
CA GLY A 247 -14.00 1.26 12.87
C GLY A 247 -13.10 1.41 14.10
N LEU A 248 -13.63 1.87 15.24
CA LEU A 248 -12.87 1.92 16.48
C LEU A 248 -12.75 0.53 17.12
N VAL A 249 -11.62 0.27 17.74
CA VAL A 249 -11.39 -0.93 18.56
C VAL A 249 -11.52 -0.56 20.02
N VAL A 250 -12.40 -1.26 20.73
CA VAL A 250 -12.74 -0.98 22.14
C VAL A 250 -12.61 -2.22 23.02
N ASN A 251 -12.31 -2.03 24.30
CA ASN A 251 -12.20 -3.09 25.29
C ASN A 251 -13.47 -3.28 26.14
N ARG A 252 -14.57 -2.62 25.76
CA ARG A 252 -15.88 -2.76 26.40
C ARG A 252 -16.97 -2.79 25.33
N ILE A 253 -17.94 -3.69 25.49
CA ILE A 253 -19.11 -3.76 24.63
C ILE A 253 -19.98 -2.52 24.83
N ASN A 254 -20.43 -1.94 23.73
CA ASN A 254 -21.40 -0.85 23.69
C ASN A 254 -22.30 -1.01 22.45
N ASP A 255 -23.29 -0.11 22.27
CA ASP A 255 -24.29 -0.19 21.20
C ASP A 255 -23.72 -0.06 19.77
N LEU A 256 -22.46 0.38 19.62
CA LEU A 256 -21.78 0.50 18.34
C LEU A 256 -20.99 -0.76 17.96
N VAL A 257 -20.85 -1.72 18.89
CA VAL A 257 -20.14 -2.97 18.62
C VAL A 257 -20.96 -3.84 17.68
N ASN A 258 -20.36 -4.21 16.55
CA ASN A 258 -20.97 -5.18 15.64
C ASN A 258 -21.13 -6.53 16.33
N GLN A 259 -22.19 -7.25 15.96
CA GLN A 259 -22.37 -8.61 16.47
C GLN A 259 -21.15 -9.45 16.14
N PRO A 260 -20.52 -10.16 17.10
CA PRO A 260 -19.35 -10.99 16.83
C PRO A 260 -19.67 -12.07 15.80
N THR A 261 -18.89 -12.13 14.75
CA THR A 261 -19.00 -13.15 13.71
C THR A 261 -17.89 -14.19 13.80
N GLN A 262 -16.73 -13.75 14.27
CA GLN A 262 -15.55 -14.59 14.50
C GLN A 262 -14.65 -13.98 15.57
N VAL A 263 -14.16 -14.82 16.46
CA VAL A 263 -13.16 -14.47 17.47
C VAL A 263 -11.77 -14.79 16.91
N SER A 264 -10.85 -13.85 17.07
CA SER A 264 -9.40 -14.06 16.92
C SER A 264 -8.78 -14.28 18.29
N LEU A 265 -7.69 -15.01 18.35
CA LEU A 265 -6.93 -15.27 19.58
C LEU A 265 -5.52 -14.70 19.42
N PHE A 266 -5.01 -14.08 20.48
CA PHE A 266 -3.62 -13.65 20.62
C PHE A 266 -3.02 -14.29 21.86
N LEU A 267 -1.90 -14.99 21.71
CA LEU A 267 -1.19 -15.59 22.83
C LEU A 267 -0.22 -14.56 23.43
N TYR A 268 -0.45 -14.16 24.68
CA TYR A 268 0.36 -13.19 25.37
C TYR A 268 1.40 -13.86 26.28
N ASP A 269 2.68 -13.65 25.97
CA ASP A 269 3.79 -14.18 26.76
C ASP A 269 4.26 -13.16 27.80
N LYS A 270 3.85 -13.33 29.06
CA LYS A 270 4.24 -12.43 30.16
C LYS A 270 5.74 -12.41 30.45
N THR A 271 6.48 -13.37 29.96
CA THR A 271 7.93 -13.50 30.22
C THR A 271 8.79 -12.76 29.18
N ALA A 272 8.18 -12.34 28.08
CA ALA A 272 8.89 -11.58 27.04
C ALA A 272 9.25 -10.18 27.53
N THR A 273 10.43 -9.70 27.15
CA THR A 273 10.97 -8.40 27.58
C THR A 273 10.29 -7.21 26.91
N ASP A 274 9.75 -7.39 25.71
CA ASP A 274 9.15 -6.34 24.89
C ASP A 274 7.66 -6.63 24.61
N ASN A 275 6.87 -6.71 25.67
CA ASN A 275 5.44 -6.97 25.52
C ASN A 275 4.69 -5.70 25.11
N PRO A 276 3.87 -5.76 24.04
CA PRO A 276 2.93 -4.70 23.73
C PRO A 276 1.83 -4.60 24.80
N ASP A 277 1.28 -3.42 25.00
CA ASP A 277 0.07 -3.27 25.82
C ASP A 277 -1.16 -3.89 25.12
N ASN A 278 -2.17 -4.24 25.91
CA ASN A 278 -3.37 -4.92 25.40
C ASN A 278 -4.14 -4.06 24.37
N ASP A 279 -4.15 -2.73 24.52
CA ASP A 279 -4.85 -1.85 23.59
C ASP A 279 -4.14 -1.81 22.22
N SER A 280 -2.81 -1.81 22.22
CA SER A 280 -2.00 -1.92 21.00
C SER A 280 -2.23 -3.26 20.30
N ILE A 281 -2.30 -4.37 21.05
CA ILE A 281 -2.66 -5.69 20.50
C ILE A 281 -4.05 -5.65 19.88
N GLY A 282 -5.03 -5.07 20.59
CA GLY A 282 -6.41 -4.93 20.12
C GLY A 282 -6.46 -4.19 18.76
N ARG A 283 -5.86 -3.00 18.71
CA ARG A 283 -5.80 -2.18 17.47
C ARG A 283 -5.07 -2.89 16.33
N ALA A 284 -3.94 -3.50 16.61
CA ALA A 284 -3.13 -4.19 15.61
C ALA A 284 -3.86 -5.38 14.96
N ASN A 285 -4.69 -6.09 15.74
CA ASN A 285 -5.38 -7.30 15.25
C ASN A 285 -6.77 -7.03 14.66
N LEU A 286 -7.49 -6.01 15.12
CA LEU A 286 -8.85 -5.74 14.66
C LEU A 286 -8.96 -4.50 13.77
N GLY A 287 -8.07 -3.51 13.93
CA GLY A 287 -8.20 -2.20 13.27
C GLY A 287 -8.29 -2.27 11.76
N GLY A 288 -7.55 -3.18 11.13
CA GLY A 288 -7.60 -3.36 9.67
C GLY A 288 -8.95 -3.84 9.12
N ASN A 289 -9.73 -4.56 9.92
CA ASN A 289 -11.05 -5.04 9.52
C ASN A 289 -12.11 -3.93 9.43
N SER A 290 -11.80 -2.74 9.91
CA SER A 290 -12.65 -1.54 9.73
C SER A 290 -12.87 -1.19 8.26
N TYR A 291 -11.96 -1.58 7.38
CA TYR A 291 -12.00 -1.33 5.94
C TYR A 291 -12.43 -2.56 5.13
N SER A 292 -13.19 -3.48 5.71
CA SER A 292 -13.67 -4.69 4.99
C SER A 292 -14.76 -4.41 3.96
N HIS A 293 -15.26 -3.18 3.85
CA HIS A 293 -16.08 -2.72 2.74
C HIS A 293 -15.21 -2.41 1.51
N SER A 294 -15.80 -2.49 0.32
CA SER A 294 -15.20 -2.05 -0.94
C SER A 294 -16.12 -1.04 -1.61
N ILE A 295 -15.58 0.13 -1.93
CA ILE A 295 -16.31 1.20 -2.62
C ILE A 295 -15.53 1.52 -3.89
N GLN A 296 -16.20 1.35 -5.03
CA GLN A 296 -15.61 1.55 -6.35
C GLN A 296 -16.40 2.59 -7.13
N PHE A 297 -15.70 3.43 -7.87
CA PHE A 297 -16.27 4.41 -8.80
C PHE A 297 -15.20 4.94 -9.74
N SER A 298 -15.64 5.70 -10.76
CA SER A 298 -14.75 6.40 -11.68
C SER A 298 -14.99 7.89 -11.66
N VAL A 299 -13.94 8.65 -11.96
CA VAL A 299 -14.04 10.10 -12.22
C VAL A 299 -13.25 10.46 -13.47
N ASP A 300 -13.54 11.62 -14.06
CA ASP A 300 -12.70 12.20 -15.10
C ASP A 300 -11.28 12.46 -14.57
N ILE A 301 -10.27 12.16 -15.37
CA ILE A 301 -8.84 12.31 -15.00
C ILE A 301 -8.48 13.73 -14.55
N LYS A 302 -9.20 14.75 -15.06
CA LYS A 302 -9.02 16.15 -14.71
C LYS A 302 -10.01 16.65 -13.66
N ASN A 303 -10.67 15.74 -12.95
CA ASN A 303 -11.57 16.13 -11.87
C ASN A 303 -10.81 16.98 -10.82
N GLU A 304 -11.33 18.16 -10.47
CA GLU A 304 -10.64 19.10 -9.57
C GLU A 304 -10.50 18.54 -8.15
N PHE A 305 -11.38 17.63 -7.75
CA PHE A 305 -11.41 17.09 -6.39
C PHE A 305 -10.64 15.79 -6.25
N LEU A 306 -10.86 14.83 -7.17
CA LEU A 306 -10.25 13.50 -7.18
C LEU A 306 -9.47 13.22 -8.48
N GLY A 307 -9.06 14.23 -9.21
CA GLY A 307 -8.25 14.08 -10.42
C GLY A 307 -6.80 13.72 -10.10
N ILE A 308 -6.03 13.48 -11.14
CA ILE A 308 -4.66 12.95 -11.09
C ILE A 308 -3.70 13.76 -10.22
N ASP A 309 -3.96 15.04 -10.03
CA ASP A 309 -3.12 15.91 -9.19
C ASP A 309 -3.37 15.74 -7.69
N ASN A 310 -4.55 15.24 -7.33
CA ASN A 310 -5.03 15.19 -5.95
C ASN A 310 -5.05 13.79 -5.34
N ILE A 311 -4.85 12.75 -6.15
CA ILE A 311 -4.90 11.36 -5.71
C ILE A 311 -3.55 10.85 -5.26
N MET A 312 -3.58 9.99 -4.25
CA MET A 312 -2.45 9.17 -3.80
C MET A 312 -2.97 7.97 -3.03
N LEU A 313 -2.30 6.84 -3.10
CA LEU A 313 -2.60 5.69 -2.24
C LEU A 313 -2.62 6.15 -0.78
N GLY A 314 -3.54 5.61 0.00
CA GLY A 314 -3.70 5.99 1.40
C GLY A 314 -4.56 7.25 1.63
N LEU A 315 -5.08 7.91 0.59
CA LEU A 315 -6.03 9.01 0.75
C LEU A 315 -7.24 8.54 1.57
N GLN A 316 -7.48 9.17 2.72
CA GLN A 316 -8.61 8.85 3.58
C GLN A 316 -9.89 9.49 3.04
N ALA A 317 -11.03 8.82 3.23
CA ALA A 317 -12.32 9.34 2.78
C ALA A 317 -13.44 9.05 3.77
N ASN A 318 -14.32 10.04 3.96
CA ASN A 318 -15.65 9.84 4.54
C ASN A 318 -16.65 9.77 3.40
N ILE A 319 -17.21 8.59 3.16
CA ILE A 319 -18.09 8.31 2.03
C ILE A 319 -19.50 8.08 2.55
N PHE A 320 -20.45 8.93 2.13
CA PHE A 320 -21.85 8.84 2.53
C PHE A 320 -22.63 8.07 1.46
N TYR A 321 -23.25 6.98 1.86
CA TYR A 321 -24.03 6.14 0.97
C TYR A 321 -25.26 5.56 1.69
N GLN A 322 -26.44 5.80 1.16
CA GLN A 322 -27.72 5.28 1.68
C GLN A 322 -27.88 5.45 3.21
N GLY A 323 -27.60 6.65 3.71
CA GLY A 323 -27.74 7.00 5.14
C GLY A 323 -26.63 6.45 6.04
N LYS A 324 -25.60 5.78 5.49
CA LYS A 324 -24.42 5.30 6.21
C LYS A 324 -23.20 6.12 5.85
N THR A 325 -22.30 6.30 6.81
CA THR A 325 -20.97 6.88 6.60
C THR A 325 -19.92 5.78 6.66
N TYR A 326 -19.15 5.66 5.58
CA TYR A 326 -18.00 4.78 5.51
C TYR A 326 -16.73 5.63 5.69
N LYS A 327 -16.00 5.41 6.78
CA LYS A 327 -14.62 5.86 6.88
C LYS A 327 -13.78 4.88 6.06
N SER A 328 -13.12 5.35 5.04
CA SER A 328 -12.42 4.50 4.08
C SER A 328 -11.06 5.06 3.71
N ILE A 329 -10.30 4.28 2.97
CA ILE A 329 -8.95 4.59 2.53
C ILE A 329 -8.79 4.14 1.08
N LEU A 330 -8.13 4.95 0.26
CA LEU A 330 -7.83 4.60 -1.13
C LEU A 330 -6.75 3.53 -1.16
N THR A 331 -7.14 2.32 -1.55
CA THR A 331 -6.26 1.15 -1.61
C THR A 331 -5.72 0.89 -3.00
N GLY A 332 -6.46 1.30 -4.02
CA GLY A 332 -6.03 1.16 -5.39
C GLY A 332 -6.72 2.14 -6.34
N TYR A 333 -6.07 2.44 -7.44
CA TYR A 333 -6.68 3.13 -8.57
C TYR A 333 -6.02 2.72 -9.88
N GLU A 334 -6.78 2.80 -10.95
CA GLU A 334 -6.36 2.49 -12.31
C GLU A 334 -6.46 3.75 -13.17
N LEU A 335 -5.43 4.00 -13.95
CA LEU A 335 -5.35 5.08 -14.91
C LEU A 335 -5.17 4.51 -16.31
N SER A 336 -6.21 4.61 -17.15
CA SER A 336 -6.18 4.09 -18.52
C SER A 336 -6.26 5.23 -19.55
N SER A 337 -5.52 5.08 -20.66
CA SER A 337 -5.60 5.97 -21.81
C SER A 337 -6.93 5.86 -22.58
N ASP A 338 -7.66 4.76 -22.40
CA ASP A 338 -8.84 4.47 -23.24
C ASP A 338 -10.04 5.34 -22.90
N ASN A 339 -10.21 5.73 -21.63
CA ASN A 339 -11.45 6.35 -21.15
C ASN A 339 -11.27 7.78 -20.62
N ASN A 340 -10.09 8.31 -20.43
CA ASN A 340 -9.83 9.54 -19.67
C ASN A 340 -10.45 9.53 -18.26
N GLU A 341 -10.60 8.36 -17.66
CA GLU A 341 -11.15 8.16 -16.33
C GLU A 341 -10.10 7.54 -15.39
N ILE A 342 -10.28 7.82 -14.12
CA ILE A 342 -9.58 7.13 -13.06
C ILE A 342 -10.59 6.26 -12.34
N HIS A 343 -10.31 4.96 -12.27
CA HIS A 343 -11.10 4.00 -11.51
C HIS A 343 -10.53 3.86 -10.11
N PHE A 344 -11.35 4.07 -9.09
CA PHE A 344 -10.95 4.02 -7.69
C PHE A 344 -11.46 2.79 -6.98
N THR A 345 -10.64 2.28 -6.05
CA THR A 345 -11.05 1.30 -5.05
C THR A 345 -10.68 1.82 -3.66
N PHE A 346 -11.72 2.08 -2.86
CA PHE A 346 -11.60 2.44 -1.45
C PHE A 346 -11.96 1.26 -0.55
N GLY A 347 -11.21 1.06 0.53
CA GLY A 347 -11.41 -0.05 1.45
C GLY A 347 -10.84 -1.37 0.91
N ASN A 348 -11.56 -2.48 1.12
CA ASN A 348 -11.12 -3.84 0.78
C ASN A 348 -9.83 -4.28 1.50
N LEU A 349 -9.51 -3.63 2.60
CA LEU A 349 -8.42 -4.00 3.49
C LEU A 349 -8.93 -5.06 4.47
N ARG A 350 -8.53 -6.31 4.22
CA ARG A 350 -8.93 -7.44 5.06
C ARG A 350 -7.69 -8.04 5.69
N PHE A 351 -7.76 -8.26 7.01
CA PHE A 351 -6.84 -9.19 7.63
C PHE A 351 -7.39 -10.59 7.42
N GLY A 352 -6.73 -11.35 6.55
CA GLY A 352 -6.99 -12.78 6.42
C GLY A 352 -6.47 -13.54 7.64
N LYS A 353 -6.89 -14.83 7.80
CA LYS A 353 -6.32 -15.70 8.84
C LYS A 353 -4.79 -15.76 8.79
N LYS A 354 -4.18 -15.67 7.61
CA LYS A 354 -2.71 -15.62 7.45
C LYS A 354 -2.09 -14.38 8.08
N ASP A 355 -2.74 -13.21 7.97
CA ASP A 355 -2.22 -11.96 8.55
C ASP A 355 -2.30 -11.97 10.09
N LEU A 356 -3.26 -12.73 10.64
CA LEU A 356 -3.45 -12.89 12.08
C LEU A 356 -2.53 -13.97 12.67
N VAL A 357 -2.32 -15.06 11.92
CA VAL A 357 -1.49 -16.22 12.35
C VAL A 357 0.01 -15.96 12.14
N SER A 358 0.42 -15.08 11.22
CA SER A 358 1.83 -14.75 11.01
C SER A 358 2.49 -14.00 12.19
N ASN A 359 1.75 -13.82 13.29
CA ASN A 359 2.30 -13.32 14.55
C ASN A 359 2.77 -14.45 15.49
N ASP A 360 2.47 -15.72 15.17
CA ASP A 360 2.67 -16.86 16.08
C ASP A 360 3.56 -18.00 15.50
N ILE A 361 4.31 -17.75 14.41
CA ILE A 361 5.29 -18.73 13.90
C ILE A 361 6.64 -18.07 13.70
#